data_ca9d40e41f7084981869a9703456b41a
#
_entry.id   ca9d40e41f7084981869a9703456b41a
#
_cell.length_a   1.000
_cell.length_b   1.000
_cell.length_c   1.000
_cell.angle_alpha   90.00
_cell.angle_beta   90.00
_cell.angle_gamma   90.00
#
_symmetry.space_group_name_H-M   'P 1'
#
loop_
_entity.id
_entity.type
_entity.pdbx_description
1 polymer ?
#
loop_
_entity_poly.entity_id
_entity_poly.type
_entity_poly.pdbx_seq_one_letter_code
_entity_poly.pdbx_strand_id
1 'polypeptide(L)'
;MYIDKNSIIINDINMGDYLIQADFEYNKLWSSDSGRNLAGTQKGTLIGIFPKLVLTYRALTKDEVHRLAPIFDSARQTAQYYDDNKGRMETMTTYTGDWKAVSKKINKCESFSISFISTQKRS
;
A
#
# COMPACT_ATOMS: atom_id res chain seq x y z
N MET A 1 -10.91 -15.25 -7.75
CA MET A 1 -10.47 -14.01 -7.13
C MET A 1 -9.38 -13.38 -8.00
N TYR A 2 -9.52 -12.12 -8.22
CA TYR A 2 -8.64 -11.35 -9.10
C TYR A 2 -7.19 -11.33 -8.62
N ILE A 3 -7.00 -11.19 -7.29
CA ILE A 3 -5.69 -11.17 -6.66
C ILE A 3 -5.60 -12.36 -5.72
N ASP A 4 -4.61 -13.19 -5.91
CA ASP A 4 -4.37 -14.33 -5.02
C ASP A 4 -3.42 -13.95 -3.89
N LYS A 5 -3.18 -14.90 -2.98
CA LYS A 5 -2.33 -14.67 -1.81
C LYS A 5 -0.86 -14.44 -2.15
N ASN A 6 -0.45 -14.72 -3.38
CA ASN A 6 0.93 -14.53 -3.81
C ASN A 6 1.13 -13.21 -4.55
N SER A 7 0.11 -12.36 -4.63
CA SER A 7 0.16 -11.12 -5.39
C SER A 7 0.73 -9.93 -4.63
N ILE A 8 0.92 -10.05 -3.32
CA ILE A 8 1.43 -8.95 -2.51
C ILE A 8 2.57 -9.48 -1.64
N ILE A 9 3.78 -8.99 -1.90
CA ILE A 9 4.99 -9.41 -1.19
C ILE A 9 5.69 -8.14 -0.72
N ILE A 10 5.97 -8.04 0.58
CA ILE A 10 6.65 -6.88 1.14
C ILE A 10 7.87 -7.36 1.92
N ASN A 11 9.05 -6.86 1.56
CA ASN A 11 10.34 -7.28 2.12
C ASN A 11 10.49 -8.80 2.09
N ASP A 12 10.11 -9.40 0.95
CA ASP A 12 10.20 -10.85 0.70
C ASP A 12 9.24 -11.69 1.55
N ILE A 13 8.29 -11.07 2.24
CA ILE A 13 7.25 -11.78 2.99
C ILE A 13 5.94 -11.68 2.22
N ASN A 14 5.36 -12.84 1.91
CA ASN A 14 4.06 -12.91 1.27
C ASN A 14 2.98 -12.52 2.28
N MET A 15 2.26 -11.45 1.98
CA MET A 15 1.25 -10.90 2.90
C MET A 15 -0.11 -11.56 2.77
N GLY A 16 -0.30 -12.42 1.77
CA GLY A 16 -1.63 -12.94 1.44
C GLY A 16 -2.33 -13.65 2.60
N ASP A 17 -1.58 -14.40 3.41
CA ASP A 17 -2.17 -15.15 4.53
C ASP A 17 -2.62 -14.25 5.68
N TYR A 18 -2.22 -13.00 5.69
CA TYR A 18 -2.53 -12.04 6.75
C TYR A 18 -3.60 -11.03 6.37
N LEU A 19 -4.03 -11.02 5.11
CA LEU A 19 -4.92 -9.98 4.59
C LEU A 19 -6.35 -10.48 4.42
N ILE A 20 -7.31 -9.57 4.67
CA ILE A 20 -8.69 -9.80 4.27
C ILE A 20 -9.08 -8.94 3.08
N GLN A 21 -8.32 -7.86 2.82
CA GLN A 21 -8.60 -6.97 1.71
C GLN A 21 -7.33 -6.23 1.31
N ALA A 22 -7.20 -5.96 0.03
CA ALA A 22 -6.13 -5.13 -0.51
C ALA A 22 -6.74 -4.17 -1.52
N ASP A 23 -6.53 -2.87 -1.30
CA ASP A 23 -6.97 -1.85 -2.23
C ASP A 23 -5.75 -1.26 -2.93
N PHE A 24 -5.84 -1.14 -4.24
CA PHE A 24 -4.77 -0.57 -5.05
C PHE A 24 -5.22 0.78 -5.54
N GLU A 25 -4.51 1.84 -5.14
CA GLU A 25 -4.79 3.20 -5.56
C GLU A 25 -3.68 3.70 -6.47
N TYR A 26 -4.07 4.40 -7.49
CA TYR A 26 -3.13 4.97 -8.47
C TYR A 26 -3.29 6.48 -8.42
N ASN A 27 -2.58 7.11 -7.49
CA ASN A 27 -2.74 8.53 -7.21
C ASN A 27 -1.94 9.37 -8.19
N LYS A 28 -2.60 10.34 -8.80
CA LYS A 28 -1.96 11.25 -9.75
C LYS A 28 -1.43 12.47 -9.03
N LEU A 29 -0.17 12.81 -9.31
CA LEU A 29 0.43 14.04 -8.82
C LEU A 29 0.52 15.02 -9.99
N TRP A 30 -0.06 16.20 -9.80
CA TRP A 30 -0.06 17.26 -10.80
C TRP A 30 0.95 18.34 -10.42
N SER A 31 1.41 19.11 -11.42
CA SER A 31 2.28 20.24 -11.16
C SER A 31 1.58 21.30 -10.32
N SER A 32 2.38 22.20 -9.70
CA SER A 32 1.84 23.21 -8.79
C SER A 32 0.92 24.23 -9.48
N ASP A 33 1.00 24.36 -10.80
CA ASP A 33 0.13 25.24 -11.58
C ASP A 33 -1.13 24.54 -12.07
N SER A 34 -1.38 23.31 -11.62
CA SER A 34 -2.55 22.55 -12.01
C SER A 34 -3.81 23.13 -11.39
N GLY A 35 -4.91 22.97 -12.08
CA GLY A 35 -6.21 23.41 -11.64
C GLY A 35 -7.18 23.49 -12.81
N ARG A 36 -8.34 24.11 -12.58
CA ARG A 36 -9.33 24.32 -13.61
C ARG A 36 -9.39 25.80 -13.96
N ASN A 37 -9.50 26.11 -15.25
CA ASN A 37 -9.71 27.52 -15.68
C ASN A 37 -11.19 27.90 -15.53
N LEU A 38 -11.52 29.11 -15.92
CA LEU A 38 -12.88 29.63 -15.81
C LEU A 38 -13.90 28.81 -16.63
N ALA A 39 -13.45 28.13 -17.66
CA ALA A 39 -14.32 27.27 -18.47
C ALA A 39 -14.44 25.87 -17.91
N GLY A 40 -13.80 25.57 -16.76
CA GLY A 40 -13.85 24.28 -16.13
C GLY A 40 -12.85 23.27 -16.66
N THR A 41 -11.95 23.67 -17.55
CA THR A 41 -10.95 22.80 -18.13
C THR A 41 -9.80 22.58 -17.16
N GLN A 42 -9.43 21.32 -16.96
CA GLN A 42 -8.27 20.95 -16.14
C GLN A 42 -6.99 21.46 -16.81
N LYS A 43 -6.20 22.22 -16.05
CA LYS A 43 -4.88 22.69 -16.49
C LYS A 43 -3.79 22.04 -15.67
N GLY A 44 -2.59 22.03 -16.22
CA GLY A 44 -1.39 21.58 -15.54
C GLY A 44 -0.80 20.35 -16.20
N THR A 45 0.35 19.95 -15.71
CA THR A 45 1.09 18.80 -16.21
C THR A 45 1.07 17.67 -15.18
N LEU A 46 0.73 16.48 -15.62
CA LEU A 46 0.81 15.30 -14.77
C LEU A 46 2.28 14.98 -14.51
N ILE A 47 2.70 15.05 -13.25
CA ILE A 47 4.08 14.69 -12.87
C ILE A 47 4.25 13.18 -12.91
N GLY A 48 3.27 12.44 -12.44
CA GLY A 48 3.31 10.98 -12.48
C GLY A 48 2.21 10.34 -11.66
N ILE A 49 2.20 9.02 -11.68
CA ILE A 49 1.27 8.22 -10.90
C ILE A 49 2.07 7.56 -9.78
N PHE A 50 1.59 7.72 -8.55
CA PHE A 50 2.21 7.16 -7.35
C PHE A 50 1.30 6.08 -6.80
N PRO A 51 1.62 4.81 -7.05
CA PRO A 51 0.81 3.71 -6.54
C PRO A 51 0.79 3.68 -5.01
N LYS A 52 -0.32 3.24 -4.45
CA LYS A 52 -0.50 3.11 -3.01
C LYS A 52 -1.25 1.81 -2.74
N LEU A 53 -0.75 1.01 -1.83
CA LEU A 53 -1.42 -0.20 -1.38
C LEU A 53 -2.05 0.08 -0.01
N VAL A 54 -3.35 -0.13 0.11
CA VAL A 54 -4.03 -0.08 1.39
C VAL A 54 -4.36 -1.52 1.76
N LEU A 55 -3.60 -2.06 2.70
CA LEU A 55 -3.73 -3.46 3.10
C LEU A 55 -4.49 -3.55 4.42
N THR A 56 -5.59 -4.29 4.42
CA THR A 56 -6.36 -4.55 5.62
C THR A 56 -6.02 -5.93 6.12
N TYR A 57 -5.43 -6.00 7.30
CA TYR A 57 -5.00 -7.25 7.92
C TYR A 57 -6.13 -7.85 8.73
N ARG A 58 -6.22 -9.18 8.74
CA ARG A 58 -7.13 -9.88 9.63
C ARG A 58 -6.65 -9.75 11.07
N ALA A 59 -7.43 -10.24 12.01
CA ALA A 59 -6.97 -10.35 13.39
C ALA A 59 -5.73 -11.23 13.42
N LEU A 60 -4.65 -10.74 14.02
CA LEU A 60 -3.36 -11.40 14.06
C LEU A 60 -3.04 -11.90 15.46
N THR A 61 -2.31 -13.03 15.53
CA THR A 61 -1.79 -13.51 16.79
C THR A 61 -0.58 -12.67 17.22
N LYS A 62 -0.18 -12.80 18.47
CA LYS A 62 1.00 -12.14 19.03
C LYS A 62 2.24 -12.42 18.17
N ASP A 63 2.44 -13.66 17.77
CA ASP A 63 3.62 -14.04 16.98
C ASP A 63 3.58 -13.45 15.57
N GLU A 64 2.39 -13.37 14.97
CA GLU A 64 2.24 -12.78 13.65
C GLU A 64 2.53 -11.29 13.68
N VAL A 65 2.04 -10.57 14.67
CA VAL A 65 2.33 -9.13 14.83
C VAL A 65 3.84 -8.95 15.03
N HIS A 66 4.46 -9.77 15.86
CA HIS A 66 5.90 -9.70 16.11
C HIS A 66 6.71 -9.91 14.82
N ARG A 67 6.24 -10.79 13.95
CA ARG A 67 6.90 -11.06 12.67
C ARG A 67 6.78 -9.89 11.71
N LEU A 68 5.63 -9.21 11.70
CA LEU A 68 5.36 -8.14 10.73
C LEU A 68 5.77 -6.75 11.22
N ALA A 69 5.84 -6.54 12.53
CA ALA A 69 6.15 -5.22 13.09
C ALA A 69 7.45 -4.60 12.57
N PRO A 70 8.56 -5.36 12.40
CA PRO A 70 9.78 -4.77 11.86
C PRO A 70 9.60 -4.17 10.46
N ILE A 71 8.70 -4.75 9.66
CA ILE A 71 8.39 -4.22 8.33
C ILE A 71 7.68 -2.88 8.46
N PHE A 72 6.68 -2.80 9.34
CA PHE A 72 5.91 -1.58 9.54
C PHE A 72 6.75 -0.45 10.13
N ASP A 73 7.73 -0.80 10.95
CA ASP A 73 8.60 0.18 11.60
C ASP A 73 9.75 0.64 10.71
N SER A 74 10.00 -0.03 9.60
CA SER A 74 11.07 0.32 8.69
C SER A 74 10.78 1.66 8.02
N ALA A 75 11.83 2.47 7.79
CA ALA A 75 11.69 3.73 7.08
C ALA A 75 11.24 3.52 5.63
N ARG A 76 11.66 2.41 5.03
CA ARG A 76 11.31 2.06 3.65
C ARG A 76 11.06 0.56 3.55
N GLN A 77 10.16 0.19 2.64
CA GLN A 77 9.85 -1.21 2.32
C GLN A 77 9.97 -1.41 0.83
N THR A 78 10.29 -2.64 0.42
CA THR A 78 10.23 -3.06 -0.98
C THR A 78 8.95 -3.85 -1.17
N ALA A 79 8.03 -3.32 -1.96
CA ALA A 79 6.72 -3.93 -2.19
C ALA A 79 6.63 -4.46 -3.61
N GLN A 80 6.15 -5.70 -3.74
CA GLN A 80 5.80 -6.29 -5.02
C GLN A 80 4.28 -6.42 -5.06
N TYR A 81 3.69 -5.98 -6.16
CA TYR A 81 2.23 -5.94 -6.28
C TYR A 81 1.83 -6.15 -7.74
N TYR A 82 0.57 -6.53 -7.94
CA TYR A 82 0.01 -6.65 -9.28
C TYR A 82 -0.49 -5.28 -9.75
N ASP A 83 0.08 -4.77 -10.85
CA ASP A 83 -0.32 -3.49 -11.41
C ASP A 83 -1.39 -3.72 -12.47
N ASP A 84 -2.59 -3.22 -12.22
CA ASP A 84 -3.74 -3.39 -13.11
C ASP A 84 -3.49 -2.80 -14.50
N ASN A 85 -2.83 -1.66 -14.54
CA ASN A 85 -2.61 -0.96 -15.79
C ASN A 85 -1.61 -1.69 -16.69
N LYS A 86 -0.62 -2.32 -16.07
CA LYS A 86 0.43 -3.05 -16.78
C LYS A 86 0.13 -4.53 -16.94
N GLY A 87 -0.82 -5.05 -16.17
CA GLY A 87 -1.19 -6.45 -16.22
C GLY A 87 -0.11 -7.41 -15.78
N ARG A 88 0.79 -6.97 -14.87
CA ARG A 88 1.90 -7.80 -14.40
C ARG A 88 2.32 -7.35 -13.00
N MET A 89 3.18 -8.17 -12.37
CA MET A 89 3.78 -7.80 -11.09
C MET A 89 4.80 -6.68 -11.29
N GLU A 90 4.75 -5.71 -10.40
CA GLU A 90 5.70 -4.60 -10.38
C GLU A 90 6.30 -4.49 -8.99
N THR A 91 7.47 -3.85 -8.91
CA THR A 91 8.17 -3.62 -7.64
C THR A 91 8.26 -2.11 -7.39
N MET A 92 8.03 -1.70 -6.15
CA MET A 92 8.17 -0.30 -5.77
C MET A 92 8.80 -0.20 -4.39
N THR A 93 9.45 0.93 -4.13
CA THR A 93 9.92 1.28 -2.78
C THR A 93 8.82 2.10 -2.12
N THR A 94 8.44 1.73 -0.92
CA THR A 94 7.34 2.36 -0.21
C THR A 94 7.76 2.89 1.15
N TYR A 95 6.90 3.72 1.71
CA TYR A 95 6.95 4.09 3.11
C TYR A 95 5.56 3.96 3.70
N THR A 96 5.49 3.80 5.01
CA THR A 96 4.23 3.76 5.74
C THR A 96 4.14 4.96 6.66
N GLY A 97 2.90 5.35 7.00
CA GLY A 97 2.70 6.29 8.09
C GLY A 97 2.71 5.56 9.42
N ASP A 98 2.15 6.21 10.43
CA ASP A 98 2.01 5.60 11.75
C ASP A 98 1.09 4.39 11.67
N TRP A 99 1.38 3.39 12.48
CA TRP A 99 0.54 2.21 12.56
C TRP A 99 0.27 1.88 14.02
N LYS A 100 -0.77 1.12 14.26
CA LYS A 100 -1.08 0.67 15.62
C LYS A 100 -1.67 -0.74 15.58
N ALA A 101 -1.37 -1.50 16.63
CA ALA A 101 -2.01 -2.78 16.87
C ALA A 101 -3.31 -2.50 17.60
N VAL A 102 -4.44 -2.67 16.92
CA VAL A 102 -5.75 -2.24 17.40
C VAL A 102 -6.33 -3.26 18.37
N SER A 103 -6.82 -2.77 19.51
CA SER A 103 -7.60 -3.57 20.47
C SER A 103 -6.97 -4.92 20.78
N LYS A 104 -5.78 -4.92 21.39
CA LYS A 104 -5.10 -6.16 21.77
C LYS A 104 -5.95 -6.96 22.74
N LYS A 105 -6.14 -8.23 22.43
CA LYS A 105 -6.76 -9.21 23.32
C LYS A 105 -5.72 -10.31 23.61
N ILE A 106 -6.07 -11.26 24.47
CA ILE A 106 -5.16 -12.36 24.76
C ILE A 106 -4.76 -13.04 23.46
N ASN A 107 -3.48 -12.97 23.11
CA ASN A 107 -2.87 -13.57 21.91
C ASN A 107 -3.40 -13.08 20.58
N LYS A 108 -4.16 -11.96 20.56
CA LYS A 108 -4.68 -11.44 19.30
C LYS A 108 -4.65 -9.92 19.25
N CYS A 109 -4.48 -9.43 18.03
CA CYS A 109 -4.66 -8.04 17.65
C CYS A 109 -5.83 -7.99 16.68
N GLU A 110 -6.76 -7.06 16.88
CA GLU A 110 -7.91 -6.91 15.99
C GLU A 110 -7.46 -6.46 14.60
N SER A 111 -8.36 -6.59 13.62
CA SER A 111 -8.11 -6.15 12.25
C SER A 111 -7.71 -4.68 12.19
N PHE A 112 -6.73 -4.38 11.35
CA PHE A 112 -6.26 -3.01 11.13
C PHE A 112 -5.79 -2.82 9.69
N SER A 113 -5.65 -1.57 9.27
CA SER A 113 -5.21 -1.23 7.91
C SER A 113 -3.92 -0.44 7.94
N ILE A 114 -3.05 -0.70 6.96
CA ILE A 114 -1.81 0.05 6.78
C ILE A 114 -1.69 0.41 5.31
N SER A 115 -1.24 1.65 5.03
CA SER A 115 -1.00 2.13 3.68
C SER A 115 0.48 2.06 3.37
N PHE A 116 0.82 1.48 2.22
CA PHE A 116 2.18 1.46 1.68
C PHE A 116 2.20 2.37 0.46
N ILE A 117 2.90 3.49 0.57
CA ILE A 117 2.86 4.57 -0.41
C ILE A 117 4.18 4.58 -1.17
N SER A 118 4.10 4.62 -2.50
CA SER A 118 5.30 4.66 -3.34
C SER A 118 6.09 5.95 -3.10
N THR A 119 7.41 5.84 -3.03
CA THR A 119 8.29 7.00 -2.87
C THR A 119 8.58 7.69 -4.20
N GLN A 120 8.32 7.00 -5.31
CA GLN A 120 8.61 7.51 -6.65
C GLN A 120 7.44 7.24 -7.58
N LYS A 121 7.37 8.02 -8.66
CA LYS A 121 6.34 7.79 -9.66
C LYS A 121 6.55 6.44 -10.35
N ARG A 122 5.44 5.85 -10.77
CA ARG A 122 5.47 4.60 -11.53
C ARG A 122 6.10 4.85 -12.91
N SER A 123 6.95 3.94 -13.31
CA SER A 123 7.60 4.00 -14.63
C SER A 123 6.62 3.69 -15.77
#